data_136c6e544dbf7adaa731a8604b805c0a
#
_entry.id   136c6e544dbf7adaa731a8604b805c0a
#
_cell.length_a   1.000
_cell.length_b   1.000
_cell.length_c   1.000
_cell.angle_alpha   90.00
_cell.angle_beta   90.00
_cell.angle_gamma   90.00
#
_symmetry.space_group_name_H-M   'P 1'
#
loop_
_entity.id
_entity.type
_entity.pdbx_description
1 polymer ?
#
loop_
_entity_poly.entity_id
_entity_poly.type
_entity_poly.pdbx_seq_one_letter_code
_entity_poly.pdbx_strand_id
1 'polypeptide(L)'
;MHTKVLSVIAAAMLAGCTGGQNNTSNSEQQNSDTIKFLDAKEKTFDGFSVYWLKDNAGDRTFPYDLFGEVPENIRQEINLPDGMPSSISAYLIKSNGKNILFDSGLGQKAGGQLLNQLQNIGITPENIDYVYITHFHGDHIGGMLDTTGAKVFTNAEVYVSQLEKDSDLGKGEQAVKMFEQYGDKIHVFNFGDKLPEDVLTIDAVGHTPGHTVFQKGNLLIIGDLMHALALQLPHPEFNANFDGDKEKAAASRKRILEYAKQNNLIVCGMHLPY
;
A
#
# COMPACT_ATOMS: atom_id res chain seq x y z
N MET A 1 2.44 0.06 -25.17
CA MET A 1 3.85 0.56 -25.14
C MET A 1 4.26 0.81 -23.69
N HIS A 2 4.19 -0.20 -22.79
CA HIS A 2 4.26 0.05 -21.34
C HIS A 2 5.20 -0.92 -20.58
N THR A 3 6.28 -1.36 -21.26
CA THR A 3 7.16 -2.40 -20.68
C THR A 3 8.59 -1.89 -20.38
N LYS A 4 8.83 -0.59 -20.28
CA LYS A 4 10.21 -0.06 -20.16
C LYS A 4 10.60 0.61 -18.84
N VAL A 5 9.68 0.81 -17.89
CA VAL A 5 10.02 1.55 -16.66
C VAL A 5 10.63 0.67 -15.57
N LEU A 6 10.32 -0.63 -15.54
CA LEU A 6 10.88 -1.55 -14.51
C LEU A 6 12.30 -2.05 -14.79
N SER A 7 12.84 -1.87 -16.01
CA SER A 7 14.15 -2.41 -16.38
C SER A 7 15.37 -1.52 -16.04
N VAL A 8 15.16 -0.29 -15.61
CA VAL A 8 16.26 0.69 -15.43
C VAL A 8 16.86 0.66 -14.03
N ILE A 9 16.14 0.13 -13.03
CA ILE A 9 16.64 0.10 -11.62
C ILE A 9 17.56 -1.10 -11.32
N ALA A 10 17.64 -2.10 -12.22
CA ALA A 10 18.41 -3.34 -12.00
C ALA A 10 19.84 -3.33 -12.53
N ALA A 11 20.35 -2.24 -13.13
CA ALA A 11 21.58 -2.27 -13.94
C ALA A 11 22.83 -1.58 -13.35
N ALA A 12 22.87 -1.25 -12.07
CA ALA A 12 24.02 -0.58 -11.49
C ALA A 12 24.62 -1.32 -10.29
N MET A 13 25.09 -2.59 -10.44
CA MET A 13 26.15 -3.19 -9.60
C MET A 13 26.58 -4.54 -10.17
N LEU A 14 27.54 -4.51 -11.07
CA LEU A 14 28.38 -5.68 -11.40
C LEU A 14 29.81 -5.20 -11.63
N ALA A 15 30.66 -5.34 -10.63
CA ALA A 15 32.10 -5.44 -10.82
C ALA A 15 32.75 -6.31 -9.75
N GLY A 16 33.07 -7.55 -10.12
CA GLY A 16 34.35 -8.23 -9.90
C GLY A 16 34.68 -8.82 -8.56
N CYS A 17 34.76 -10.15 -8.48
CA CYS A 17 36.09 -10.84 -8.35
C CYS A 17 35.91 -12.36 -8.28
N THR A 18 36.80 -13.04 -8.98
CA THR A 18 36.91 -14.50 -9.15
C THR A 18 37.58 -15.18 -7.96
N GLY A 19 37.21 -16.44 -7.69
CA GLY A 19 38.13 -17.45 -7.16
C GLY A 19 37.65 -18.31 -6.00
N GLY A 20 37.52 -19.63 -6.23
CA GLY A 20 37.67 -20.66 -5.19
C GLY A 20 36.47 -21.54 -4.91
N GLN A 21 36.44 -22.73 -5.51
CA GLN A 21 35.52 -23.83 -5.18
C GLN A 21 35.75 -24.35 -3.76
N ASN A 22 34.67 -24.57 -3.00
CA ASN A 22 34.55 -25.75 -2.12
C ASN A 22 33.05 -26.01 -1.85
N ASN A 23 32.62 -27.23 -2.21
CA ASN A 23 31.31 -27.81 -1.95
C ASN A 23 31.11 -28.04 -0.45
N THR A 24 30.10 -27.42 0.13
CA THR A 24 29.34 -27.94 1.27
C THR A 24 27.90 -27.44 1.11
N SER A 25 26.97 -28.39 1.05
CA SER A 25 25.54 -28.19 0.99
C SER A 25 25.04 -27.47 2.25
N ASN A 26 24.95 -26.15 2.18
CA ASN A 26 24.15 -25.34 3.09
C ASN A 26 22.98 -24.78 2.29
N SER A 27 21.76 -25.00 2.78
CA SER A 27 20.57 -24.33 2.33
C SER A 27 20.78 -22.82 2.50
N GLU A 28 21.26 -22.17 1.44
CA GLU A 28 21.44 -20.73 1.39
C GLU A 28 20.07 -20.07 1.50
N GLN A 29 19.79 -19.51 2.65
CA GLN A 29 18.89 -18.39 2.80
C GLN A 29 19.48 -17.26 1.94
N GLN A 30 19.04 -17.16 0.68
CA GLN A 30 19.36 -16.04 -0.19
C GLN A 30 18.71 -14.79 0.40
N ASN A 31 19.45 -14.10 1.25
CA ASN A 31 19.12 -12.74 1.68
C ASN A 31 19.28 -11.85 0.44
N SER A 32 18.18 -11.59 -0.29
CA SER A 32 18.24 -10.67 -1.43
C SER A 32 18.45 -9.27 -0.87
N ASP A 33 19.53 -8.61 -1.27
CA ASP A 33 19.85 -7.23 -0.86
C ASP A 33 18.85 -6.18 -1.38
N THR A 34 17.81 -6.59 -2.10
CA THR A 34 16.83 -5.72 -2.74
C THR A 34 15.42 -5.93 -2.22
N ILE A 35 14.67 -4.84 -2.04
CA ILE A 35 13.25 -4.87 -1.72
C ILE A 35 12.48 -5.34 -2.97
N LYS A 36 11.56 -6.27 -2.78
CA LYS A 36 10.70 -6.79 -3.84
C LYS A 36 9.35 -6.07 -3.81
N PHE A 37 8.86 -5.70 -4.97
CA PHE A 37 7.53 -5.12 -5.14
C PHE A 37 6.63 -6.10 -5.90
N LEU A 38 5.32 -5.96 -5.72
CA LEU A 38 4.36 -6.70 -6.52
C LEU A 38 4.50 -6.24 -7.99
N ASP A 39 4.77 -7.20 -8.87
CA ASP A 39 5.11 -7.00 -10.28
C ASP A 39 4.02 -7.48 -11.24
N ALA A 40 2.85 -7.81 -10.71
CA ALA A 40 1.73 -8.36 -11.47
C ALA A 40 0.39 -7.87 -10.92
N LYS A 41 -0.62 -7.79 -11.81
CA LYS A 41 -2.00 -7.45 -11.42
C LYS A 41 -2.65 -8.52 -10.56
N GLU A 42 -2.22 -9.76 -10.73
CA GLU A 42 -2.62 -10.92 -9.94
C GLU A 42 -1.39 -11.77 -9.64
N LYS A 43 -1.25 -12.21 -8.41
CA LYS A 43 -0.19 -13.12 -7.98
C LYS A 43 -0.70 -14.10 -6.94
N THR A 44 -0.40 -15.37 -7.16
CA THR A 44 -0.76 -16.44 -6.21
C THR A 44 0.43 -16.76 -5.32
N PHE A 45 0.16 -16.86 -4.03
CA PHE A 45 1.05 -17.29 -2.96
C PHE A 45 0.56 -18.62 -2.38
N ASP A 46 1.33 -19.20 -1.48
CA ASP A 46 0.86 -20.38 -0.75
C ASP A 46 -0.34 -20.00 0.15
N GLY A 47 -1.49 -20.56 -0.17
CA GLY A 47 -2.74 -20.37 0.56
C GLY A 47 -3.54 -19.09 0.24
N PHE A 48 -3.07 -18.17 -0.62
CA PHE A 48 -3.85 -17.00 -1.01
C PHE A 48 -3.42 -16.43 -2.37
N SER A 49 -4.29 -15.60 -2.95
CA SER A 49 -3.98 -14.79 -4.15
C SER A 49 -4.22 -13.31 -3.85
N VAL A 50 -3.37 -12.43 -4.40
CA VAL A 50 -3.53 -10.98 -4.33
C VAL A 50 -3.85 -10.41 -5.71
N TYR A 51 -4.74 -9.42 -5.74
CA TYR A 51 -5.11 -8.64 -6.92
C TYR A 51 -4.79 -7.17 -6.67
N TRP A 52 -4.03 -6.57 -7.57
CA TRP A 52 -3.75 -5.13 -7.57
C TRP A 52 -4.82 -4.41 -8.38
N LEU A 53 -5.62 -3.58 -7.73
CA LEU A 53 -6.80 -2.91 -8.28
C LEU A 53 -6.53 -1.42 -8.41
N LYS A 54 -6.17 -0.97 -9.63
CA LYS A 54 -5.95 0.45 -9.91
C LYS A 54 -7.26 1.23 -9.87
N ASP A 55 -7.35 2.24 -9.01
CA ASP A 55 -8.57 3.02 -8.81
C ASP A 55 -8.61 4.32 -9.63
N ASN A 56 -7.46 4.89 -10.00
CA ASN A 56 -7.45 6.05 -10.89
C ASN A 56 -7.63 5.66 -12.37
N ALA A 57 -8.43 6.41 -13.12
CA ALA A 57 -8.81 6.10 -14.51
C ALA A 57 -7.64 6.24 -15.51
N GLY A 58 -6.76 7.21 -15.32
CA GLY A 58 -5.62 7.51 -16.22
C GLY A 58 -4.28 7.24 -15.56
N ASP A 59 -3.21 7.64 -16.24
CA ASP A 59 -1.88 7.67 -15.63
C ASP A 59 -1.78 8.86 -14.69
N ARG A 60 -0.99 8.70 -13.63
CA ARG A 60 -0.81 9.70 -12.58
C ARG A 60 0.67 9.89 -12.31
N THR A 61 1.07 11.13 -12.06
CA THR A 61 2.41 11.49 -11.58
C THR A 61 2.31 12.40 -10.37
N PHE A 62 3.31 12.33 -9.51
CA PHE A 62 3.52 13.33 -8.46
C PHE A 62 4.65 14.27 -8.85
N PRO A 63 4.44 15.59 -8.75
CA PRO A 63 5.49 16.57 -8.97
C PRO A 63 6.49 16.54 -7.80
N TYR A 64 7.74 16.96 -8.04
CA TYR A 64 8.78 17.02 -7.01
C TYR A 64 8.40 17.96 -5.84
N ASP A 65 7.70 19.06 -6.13
CA ASP A 65 7.30 20.05 -5.12
C ASP A 65 6.40 19.47 -4.01
N LEU A 66 5.77 18.33 -4.28
CA LEU A 66 5.01 17.61 -3.27
C LEU A 66 5.88 17.10 -2.12
N PHE A 67 7.19 16.92 -2.36
CA PHE A 67 8.17 16.39 -1.41
C PHE A 67 9.11 17.47 -0.84
N GLY A 68 8.71 18.74 -0.96
CA GLY A 68 9.53 19.87 -0.56
C GLY A 68 10.66 20.16 -1.52
N GLU A 69 11.77 20.69 -1.01
CA GLU A 69 12.94 21.00 -1.83
C GLU A 69 13.76 19.73 -2.09
N VAL A 70 13.57 19.14 -3.27
CA VAL A 70 14.39 18.02 -3.75
C VAL A 70 15.60 18.59 -4.50
N PRO A 71 16.84 18.33 -4.06
CA PRO A 71 18.07 18.85 -4.69
C PRO A 71 18.17 18.47 -6.17
N GLU A 72 18.74 19.39 -6.96
CA GLU A 72 18.82 19.23 -8.41
C GLU A 72 19.62 17.97 -8.83
N ASN A 73 20.67 17.63 -8.12
CA ASN A 73 21.44 16.40 -8.38
C ASN A 73 20.58 15.13 -8.20
N ILE A 74 19.66 15.10 -7.21
CA ILE A 74 18.73 13.99 -7.03
C ILE A 74 17.68 13.96 -8.14
N ARG A 75 17.14 15.12 -8.55
CA ARG A 75 16.23 15.22 -9.69
C ARG A 75 16.86 14.70 -10.99
N GLN A 76 18.14 15.04 -11.22
CA GLN A 76 18.92 14.56 -12.38
C GLN A 76 19.18 13.05 -12.31
N GLU A 77 19.46 12.50 -11.13
CA GLU A 77 19.62 11.05 -10.93
C GLU A 77 18.33 10.30 -11.24
N ILE A 78 17.19 10.78 -10.73
CA ILE A 78 15.87 10.21 -10.99
C ILE A 78 15.47 10.31 -12.46
N ASN A 79 15.83 11.42 -13.13
CA ASN A 79 15.60 11.69 -14.55
C ASN A 79 14.13 11.47 -15.01
N LEU A 80 13.19 12.00 -14.25
CA LEU A 80 11.74 11.99 -14.53
C LEU A 80 11.20 13.44 -14.54
N PRO A 81 11.50 14.24 -15.60
CA PRO A 81 11.19 15.67 -15.61
C PRO A 81 9.69 15.99 -15.52
N ASP A 82 8.82 15.10 -15.99
CA ASP A 82 7.37 15.28 -15.98
C ASP A 82 6.71 14.83 -14.66
N GLY A 83 7.51 14.48 -13.65
CA GLY A 83 7.06 13.97 -12.37
C GLY A 83 7.20 12.46 -12.22
N MET A 84 7.06 12.00 -11.00
CA MET A 84 7.27 10.61 -10.62
C MET A 84 5.99 9.79 -10.82
N PRO A 85 6.02 8.67 -11.57
CA PRO A 85 4.85 7.81 -11.77
C PRO A 85 4.23 7.36 -10.44
N SER A 86 2.92 7.38 -10.38
CA SER A 86 2.13 7.03 -9.20
C SER A 86 0.81 6.35 -9.60
N SER A 87 0.08 5.85 -8.63
CA SER A 87 -1.29 5.36 -8.79
C SER A 87 -2.14 5.76 -7.58
N ILE A 88 -3.44 5.49 -7.65
CA ILE A 88 -4.29 5.24 -6.50
C ILE A 88 -4.80 3.83 -6.68
N SER A 89 -4.58 2.98 -5.69
CA SER A 89 -4.85 1.56 -5.79
C SER A 89 -5.43 1.01 -4.50
N ALA A 90 -6.20 -0.06 -4.62
CA ALA A 90 -6.58 -0.94 -3.53
C ALA A 90 -6.04 -2.35 -3.82
N TYR A 91 -6.04 -3.21 -2.82
CA TYR A 91 -5.64 -4.60 -3.00
C TYR A 91 -6.73 -5.52 -2.50
N LEU A 92 -7.01 -6.58 -3.27
CA LEU A 92 -7.90 -7.65 -2.84
C LEU A 92 -7.06 -8.92 -2.60
N ILE A 93 -7.25 -9.55 -1.45
CA ILE A 93 -6.71 -10.88 -1.17
C ILE A 93 -7.86 -11.88 -1.14
N LYS A 94 -7.70 -12.99 -1.87
CA LYS A 94 -8.56 -14.17 -1.75
C LYS A 94 -7.84 -15.24 -0.94
N SER A 95 -8.40 -15.62 0.21
CA SER A 95 -7.82 -16.58 1.16
C SER A 95 -8.93 -17.41 1.80
N ASN A 96 -8.80 -18.73 1.84
CA ASN A 96 -9.76 -19.65 2.50
C ASN A 96 -11.23 -19.41 2.12
N GLY A 97 -11.51 -19.02 0.89
CA GLY A 97 -12.85 -18.67 0.41
C GLY A 97 -13.35 -17.30 0.86
N LYS A 98 -12.51 -16.48 1.47
CA LYS A 98 -12.78 -15.11 1.90
C LYS A 98 -12.16 -14.09 0.96
N ASN A 99 -12.84 -12.96 0.78
CA ASN A 99 -12.38 -11.79 0.04
C ASN A 99 -12.05 -10.66 1.01
N ILE A 100 -10.79 -10.26 1.07
CA ILE A 100 -10.27 -9.23 1.96
C ILE A 100 -9.84 -8.05 1.12
N LEU A 101 -10.49 -6.92 1.28
CA LEU A 101 -10.16 -5.67 0.59
C LEU A 101 -9.31 -4.80 1.52
N PHE A 102 -8.21 -4.27 1.00
CA PHE A 102 -7.35 -3.29 1.67
C PHE A 102 -7.57 -1.93 1.03
N ASP A 103 -8.16 -1.02 1.79
CA ASP A 103 -8.69 0.29 1.39
C ASP A 103 -9.79 0.22 0.33
N SER A 104 -10.48 1.33 0.13
CA SER A 104 -11.64 1.41 -0.77
C SER A 104 -11.50 2.43 -1.89
N GLY A 105 -10.32 3.03 -2.04
CA GLY A 105 -10.05 3.99 -3.11
C GLY A 105 -10.79 5.32 -2.95
N LEU A 106 -10.79 6.08 -4.05
CA LEU A 106 -11.40 7.42 -4.19
C LEU A 106 -12.92 7.43 -4.02
N GLY A 107 -13.56 6.30 -4.37
CA GLY A 107 -15.01 6.22 -4.48
C GLY A 107 -15.58 6.86 -5.76
N GLN A 108 -16.85 6.54 -6.04
CA GLN A 108 -17.52 6.95 -7.29
C GLN A 108 -17.61 8.47 -7.46
N LYS A 109 -17.82 9.24 -6.38
CA LYS A 109 -17.91 10.71 -6.43
C LYS A 109 -16.64 11.37 -6.97
N ALA A 110 -15.49 10.79 -6.68
CA ALA A 110 -14.18 11.25 -7.13
C ALA A 110 -13.66 10.53 -8.38
N GLY A 111 -14.51 9.73 -9.05
CA GLY A 111 -14.18 9.03 -10.29
C GLY A 111 -13.38 7.74 -10.09
N GLY A 112 -13.39 7.19 -8.88
CA GLY A 112 -12.75 5.91 -8.55
C GLY A 112 -13.25 4.75 -9.41
N GLN A 113 -12.35 3.84 -9.76
CA GLN A 113 -12.57 2.71 -10.65
C GLN A 113 -12.64 1.37 -9.90
N LEU A 114 -12.50 1.36 -8.57
CA LEU A 114 -12.40 0.13 -7.79
C LEU A 114 -13.55 -0.85 -8.08
N LEU A 115 -14.79 -0.36 -8.13
CA LEU A 115 -15.94 -1.23 -8.39
C LEU A 115 -15.88 -1.89 -9.78
N ASN A 116 -15.39 -1.15 -10.80
CA ASN A 116 -15.16 -1.70 -12.13
C ASN A 116 -14.03 -2.76 -12.10
N GLN A 117 -12.96 -2.51 -11.34
CA GLN A 117 -11.86 -3.47 -11.19
C GLN A 117 -12.31 -4.75 -10.47
N LEU A 118 -13.10 -4.63 -9.42
CA LEU A 118 -13.71 -5.79 -8.74
C LEU A 118 -14.58 -6.59 -9.71
N GLN A 119 -15.46 -5.92 -10.46
CA GLN A 119 -16.30 -6.56 -11.46
C GLN A 119 -15.50 -7.30 -12.52
N ASN A 120 -14.38 -6.75 -12.99
CA ASN A 120 -13.51 -7.37 -13.98
C ASN A 120 -12.90 -8.70 -13.52
N ILE A 121 -12.77 -8.91 -12.21
CA ILE A 121 -12.29 -10.17 -11.60
C ILE A 121 -13.45 -11.01 -11.02
N GLY A 122 -14.70 -10.70 -11.37
CA GLY A 122 -15.89 -11.45 -10.99
C GLY A 122 -16.30 -11.28 -9.52
N ILE A 123 -15.93 -10.16 -8.87
CA ILE A 123 -16.28 -9.84 -7.49
C ILE A 123 -17.27 -8.68 -7.47
N THR A 124 -18.35 -8.82 -6.72
CA THR A 124 -19.26 -7.71 -6.40
C THR A 124 -18.96 -7.16 -5.00
N PRO A 125 -19.40 -5.93 -4.67
CA PRO A 125 -19.21 -5.37 -3.32
C PRO A 125 -19.73 -6.26 -2.19
N GLU A 126 -20.84 -6.99 -2.44
CA GLU A 126 -21.45 -7.89 -1.47
C GLU A 126 -20.62 -9.16 -1.23
N ASN A 127 -19.66 -9.46 -2.12
CA ASN A 127 -18.76 -10.59 -1.97
C ASN A 127 -17.54 -10.26 -1.06
N ILE A 128 -17.37 -9.01 -0.64
CA ILE A 128 -16.29 -8.62 0.27
C ILE A 128 -16.67 -9.03 1.69
N ASP A 129 -15.84 -9.87 2.31
CA ASP A 129 -16.02 -10.35 3.69
C ASP A 129 -15.39 -9.40 4.70
N TYR A 130 -14.20 -8.84 4.37
CA TYR A 130 -13.44 -7.96 5.25
C TYR A 130 -12.92 -6.74 4.48
N VAL A 131 -12.99 -5.56 5.10
CA VAL A 131 -12.30 -4.36 4.64
C VAL A 131 -11.31 -3.93 5.71
N TYR A 132 -10.04 -3.89 5.39
CA TYR A 132 -8.95 -3.43 6.26
C TYR A 132 -8.49 -2.06 5.81
N ILE A 133 -8.65 -1.06 6.65
CA ILE A 133 -8.33 0.34 6.33
C ILE A 133 -6.96 0.69 6.88
N THR A 134 -6.07 1.17 6.00
CA THR A 134 -4.72 1.62 6.38
C THR A 134 -4.78 2.93 7.16
N HIS A 135 -5.60 3.89 6.69
CA HIS A 135 -5.82 5.20 7.31
C HIS A 135 -7.05 5.90 6.67
N PHE A 136 -7.43 7.09 7.18
CA PHE A 136 -8.70 7.72 6.80
C PHE A 136 -8.58 8.90 5.82
N HIS A 137 -7.56 8.96 4.96
CA HIS A 137 -7.60 9.89 3.84
C HIS A 137 -8.68 9.49 2.82
N GLY A 138 -9.16 10.48 2.07
CA GLY A 138 -10.33 10.31 1.20
C GLY A 138 -10.15 9.31 0.07
N ASP A 139 -8.94 9.09 -0.39
CA ASP A 139 -8.60 8.09 -1.42
C ASP A 139 -8.35 6.68 -0.86
N HIS A 140 -8.57 6.48 0.45
CA HIS A 140 -8.55 5.17 1.13
C HIS A 140 -9.92 4.76 1.64
N ILE A 141 -10.74 5.73 2.09
CA ILE A 141 -12.10 5.45 2.57
C ILE A 141 -13.21 5.98 1.65
N GLY A 142 -12.85 6.60 0.50
CA GLY A 142 -13.81 7.22 -0.42
C GLY A 142 -14.84 6.28 -0.99
N GLY A 143 -14.47 5.02 -1.22
CA GLY A 143 -15.34 3.98 -1.74
C GLY A 143 -16.17 3.24 -0.70
N MET A 144 -16.05 3.59 0.59
CA MET A 144 -16.86 2.94 1.64
C MET A 144 -18.35 3.29 1.53
N LEU A 145 -18.67 4.50 1.05
CA LEU A 145 -20.04 4.96 0.86
C LEU A 145 -20.28 5.31 -0.62
N ASP A 146 -21.48 5.00 -1.09
CA ASP A 146 -21.92 5.37 -2.44
C ASP A 146 -22.30 6.87 -2.56
N THR A 147 -22.78 7.25 -3.73
CA THR A 147 -23.18 8.65 -4.00
C THR A 147 -24.41 9.09 -3.18
N THR A 148 -25.18 8.18 -2.63
CA THR A 148 -26.34 8.44 -1.76
C THR A 148 -25.96 8.48 -0.28
N GLY A 149 -24.75 8.05 0.07
CA GLY A 149 -24.26 7.91 1.44
C GLY A 149 -24.53 6.54 2.06
N ALA A 150 -25.05 5.56 1.30
CA ALA A 150 -25.23 4.20 1.78
C ALA A 150 -23.92 3.40 1.71
N LYS A 151 -23.75 2.42 2.61
CA LYS A 151 -22.57 1.54 2.61
C LYS A 151 -22.47 0.70 1.33
N VAL A 152 -21.28 0.67 0.73
CA VAL A 152 -20.99 -0.08 -0.51
C VAL A 152 -20.76 -1.57 -0.21
N PHE A 153 -19.92 -1.89 0.74
CA PHE A 153 -19.56 -3.29 1.08
C PHE A 153 -20.51 -3.81 2.19
N THR A 154 -21.74 -4.13 1.79
CA THR A 154 -22.86 -4.37 2.72
C THR A 154 -22.64 -5.54 3.67
N ASN A 155 -21.89 -6.58 3.26
CA ASN A 155 -21.62 -7.78 4.06
C ASN A 155 -20.30 -7.70 4.85
N ALA A 156 -19.43 -6.75 4.50
CA ALA A 156 -18.09 -6.70 5.06
C ALA A 156 -18.03 -6.30 6.53
N GLU A 157 -17.17 -6.98 7.29
CA GLU A 157 -16.66 -6.50 8.58
C GLU A 157 -15.48 -5.55 8.31
N VAL A 158 -15.46 -4.38 8.94
CA VAL A 158 -14.50 -3.29 8.67
C VAL A 158 -13.55 -3.13 9.85
N TYR A 159 -12.26 -3.19 9.59
CA TYR A 159 -11.21 -3.11 10.61
C TYR A 159 -10.42 -1.82 10.47
N VAL A 160 -10.33 -1.07 11.57
CA VAL A 160 -9.65 0.24 11.63
C VAL A 160 -8.77 0.30 12.89
N SER A 161 -7.65 1.03 12.82
CA SER A 161 -6.83 1.18 14.02
C SER A 161 -7.47 2.10 15.06
N GLN A 162 -7.25 1.83 16.34
CA GLN A 162 -7.75 2.67 17.43
C GLN A 162 -7.19 4.09 17.31
N LEU A 163 -5.90 4.23 17.02
CA LEU A 163 -5.25 5.54 16.90
C LEU A 163 -5.80 6.36 15.72
N GLU A 164 -6.12 5.70 14.60
CA GLU A 164 -6.72 6.39 13.46
C GLU A 164 -8.14 6.84 13.77
N LYS A 165 -8.94 5.98 14.43
CA LYS A 165 -10.30 6.30 14.86
C LYS A 165 -10.34 7.47 15.82
N ASP A 166 -9.38 7.57 16.75
CA ASP A 166 -9.31 8.65 17.76
C ASP A 166 -8.70 9.95 17.23
N SER A 167 -8.10 9.92 16.04
CA SER A 167 -7.48 11.08 15.38
C SER A 167 -8.51 12.10 14.89
N ASP A 168 -8.04 13.26 14.43
CA ASP A 168 -8.89 14.26 13.79
C ASP A 168 -9.49 13.74 12.47
N LEU A 169 -8.80 12.86 11.75
CA LEU A 169 -9.35 12.19 10.56
C LEU A 169 -10.51 11.28 10.92
N GLY A 170 -10.42 10.52 12.03
CA GLY A 170 -11.51 9.68 12.54
C GLY A 170 -12.73 10.46 12.99
N LYS A 171 -12.55 11.73 13.36
CA LYS A 171 -13.63 12.68 13.68
C LYS A 171 -14.13 13.47 12.47
N GLY A 172 -13.46 13.33 11.33
CA GLY A 172 -13.85 13.97 10.07
C GLY A 172 -15.19 13.44 9.55
N GLU A 173 -15.91 14.28 8.80
CA GLU A 173 -17.27 13.99 8.31
C GLU A 173 -17.37 12.64 7.56
N GLN A 174 -16.38 12.33 6.73
CA GLN A 174 -16.39 11.11 5.93
C GLN A 174 -16.25 9.85 6.79
N ALA A 175 -15.33 9.85 7.76
CA ALA A 175 -15.13 8.74 8.69
C ALA A 175 -16.34 8.57 9.62
N VAL A 176 -16.90 9.67 10.13
CA VAL A 176 -18.10 9.65 10.98
C VAL A 176 -19.28 9.03 10.24
N LYS A 177 -19.55 9.44 9.00
CA LYS A 177 -20.60 8.83 8.17
C LYS A 177 -20.35 7.36 7.90
N MET A 178 -19.10 6.96 7.65
CA MET A 178 -18.74 5.55 7.50
C MET A 178 -19.06 4.77 8.78
N PHE A 179 -18.69 5.28 9.96
CA PHE A 179 -19.00 4.64 11.23
C PHE A 179 -20.51 4.50 11.47
N GLU A 180 -21.29 5.55 11.16
CA GLU A 180 -22.75 5.52 11.28
C GLU A 180 -23.39 4.44 10.38
N GLN A 181 -22.90 4.31 9.12
CA GLN A 181 -23.45 3.37 8.15
C GLN A 181 -23.05 1.92 8.43
N TYR A 182 -21.81 1.68 8.86
CA TYR A 182 -21.33 0.32 9.14
C TYR A 182 -21.67 -0.17 10.55
N GLY A 183 -21.85 0.74 11.51
CA GLY A 183 -22.36 0.45 12.85
C GLY A 183 -21.55 -0.65 13.58
N ASP A 184 -22.22 -1.73 13.94
CA ASP A 184 -21.65 -2.90 14.64
C ASP A 184 -20.66 -3.73 13.82
N LYS A 185 -20.55 -3.48 12.51
CA LYS A 185 -19.54 -4.07 11.64
C LYS A 185 -18.18 -3.38 11.71
N ILE A 186 -18.03 -2.30 12.48
CA ILE A 186 -16.74 -1.64 12.71
C ILE A 186 -16.01 -2.32 13.87
N HIS A 187 -14.85 -2.87 13.57
CA HIS A 187 -13.94 -3.48 14.54
C HIS A 187 -12.69 -2.63 14.69
N VAL A 188 -12.29 -2.39 15.92
CA VAL A 188 -11.11 -1.59 16.23
C VAL A 188 -9.98 -2.52 16.66
N PHE A 189 -8.78 -2.30 16.12
CA PHE A 189 -7.58 -3.04 16.48
C PHE A 189 -6.46 -2.14 17.03
N ASN A 190 -5.49 -2.74 17.69
CA ASN A 190 -4.23 -2.13 18.09
C ASN A 190 -3.08 -2.74 17.26
N PHE A 191 -1.98 -2.00 17.13
CA PHE A 191 -0.81 -2.52 16.43
C PHE A 191 -0.28 -3.80 17.09
N GLY A 192 0.06 -4.78 16.28
CA GLY A 192 0.46 -6.10 16.70
C GLY A 192 -0.68 -7.11 16.80
N ASP A 193 -1.95 -6.65 16.73
CA ASP A 193 -3.09 -7.56 16.67
C ASP A 193 -3.09 -8.36 15.38
N LYS A 194 -3.56 -9.59 15.46
CA LYS A 194 -3.77 -10.48 14.34
C LYS A 194 -5.25 -10.48 13.98
N LEU A 195 -5.55 -9.98 12.80
CA LEU A 195 -6.91 -9.90 12.26
C LEU A 195 -7.35 -11.23 11.64
N PRO A 196 -8.64 -11.40 11.29
CA PRO A 196 -9.11 -12.55 10.52
C PRO A 196 -8.25 -12.84 9.29
N GLU A 197 -8.19 -14.09 8.88
CA GLU A 197 -7.35 -14.60 7.81
C GLU A 197 -5.84 -14.41 8.03
N ASP A 198 -5.41 -14.40 9.30
CA ASP A 198 -4.00 -14.30 9.71
C ASP A 198 -3.28 -13.04 9.23
N VAL A 199 -3.98 -11.93 9.09
CA VAL A 199 -3.39 -10.64 8.74
C VAL A 199 -2.85 -9.95 9.98
N LEU A 200 -1.54 -9.66 10.01
CA LEU A 200 -0.87 -8.94 11.08
C LEU A 200 -0.94 -7.43 10.82
N THR A 201 -1.22 -6.66 11.88
CA THR A 201 -1.18 -5.20 11.87
C THR A 201 0.16 -4.69 12.36
N ILE A 202 0.78 -3.79 11.60
CA ILE A 202 2.11 -3.24 11.90
C ILE A 202 2.00 -1.72 11.97
N ASP A 203 2.56 -1.14 13.04
CA ASP A 203 2.70 0.30 13.22
C ASP A 203 3.47 0.94 12.05
N ALA A 204 2.90 1.98 11.45
CA ALA A 204 3.55 2.79 10.42
C ALA A 204 3.15 4.28 10.54
N VAL A 205 2.98 4.75 11.78
CA VAL A 205 2.54 6.11 12.10
C VAL A 205 3.45 7.18 11.51
N GLY A 206 2.87 8.34 11.24
CA GLY A 206 3.56 9.52 10.73
C GLY A 206 2.87 10.14 9.53
N HIS A 207 2.48 9.35 8.53
CA HIS A 207 1.59 9.82 7.48
C HIS A 207 0.25 10.26 8.09
N THR A 208 -0.38 9.38 8.85
CA THR A 208 -1.44 9.71 9.79
C THR A 208 -1.12 9.14 11.17
N PRO A 209 -1.85 9.55 12.25
CA PRO A 209 -1.61 9.06 13.61
C PRO A 209 -1.78 7.55 13.79
N GLY A 210 -2.64 6.92 13.01
CA GLY A 210 -2.94 5.50 13.09
C GLY A 210 -2.63 4.72 11.82
N HIS A 211 -1.81 5.29 10.90
CA HIS A 211 -1.44 4.63 9.66
C HIS A 211 -0.86 3.23 9.91
N THR A 212 -1.45 2.25 9.26
CA THR A 212 -1.21 0.82 9.47
C THR A 212 -0.69 0.15 8.20
N VAL A 213 0.35 -0.65 8.36
CA VAL A 213 0.83 -1.61 7.37
C VAL A 213 0.26 -2.99 7.73
N PHE A 214 -0.21 -3.73 6.73
CA PHE A 214 -0.74 -5.07 6.90
C PHE A 214 0.18 -6.12 6.28
N GLN A 215 0.38 -7.23 6.99
CA GLN A 215 1.15 -8.35 6.48
C GLN A 215 0.31 -9.63 6.44
N LYS A 216 0.32 -10.32 5.29
CA LYS A 216 -0.18 -11.70 5.17
C LYS A 216 0.87 -12.58 4.51
N GLY A 217 1.36 -13.57 5.28
CA GLY A 217 2.47 -14.40 4.81
C GLY A 217 3.68 -13.55 4.43
N ASN A 218 4.14 -13.66 3.19
CA ASN A 218 5.26 -12.87 2.65
C ASN A 218 4.82 -11.63 1.84
N LEU A 219 3.56 -11.22 1.94
CA LEU A 219 3.04 -9.99 1.34
C LEU A 219 2.90 -8.88 2.38
N LEU A 220 3.33 -7.67 2.04
CA LEU A 220 3.28 -6.48 2.88
C LEU A 220 2.54 -5.36 2.15
N ILE A 221 1.36 -4.97 2.66
CA ILE A 221 0.55 -3.87 2.14
C ILE A 221 0.84 -2.64 2.97
N ILE A 222 1.50 -1.65 2.35
CA ILE A 222 2.16 -0.55 3.06
C ILE A 222 1.37 0.76 3.09
N GLY A 223 0.14 0.80 2.54
CA GLY A 223 -0.64 2.03 2.46
C GLY A 223 0.16 3.17 1.82
N ASP A 224 0.19 4.29 2.52
CA ASP A 224 0.85 5.54 2.14
C ASP A 224 2.22 5.73 2.78
N LEU A 225 2.90 4.60 3.06
CA LEU A 225 4.30 4.65 3.51
C LEU A 225 5.21 5.33 2.47
N MET A 226 4.88 5.17 1.18
CA MET A 226 5.56 5.79 0.03
C MET A 226 4.55 6.23 -1.03
N HIS A 227 4.80 7.42 -1.62
CA HIS A 227 4.00 8.02 -2.69
C HIS A 227 4.75 8.09 -4.01
N ALA A 228 6.07 8.22 -3.96
CA ALA A 228 6.96 8.30 -5.12
C ALA A 228 8.11 7.29 -4.98
N LEU A 229 7.94 6.12 -5.60
CA LEU A 229 8.90 5.02 -5.53
C LEU A 229 10.31 5.46 -5.94
N ALA A 230 10.40 6.21 -7.06
CA ALA A 230 11.69 6.65 -7.61
C ALA A 230 12.50 7.58 -6.69
N LEU A 231 11.80 8.35 -5.82
CA LEU A 231 12.44 9.24 -4.85
C LEU A 231 12.58 8.57 -3.48
N GLN A 232 11.49 8.04 -2.94
CA GLN A 232 11.45 7.66 -1.52
C GLN A 232 12.05 6.27 -1.24
N LEU A 233 12.29 5.44 -2.26
CA LEU A 233 13.00 4.19 -2.06
C LEU A 233 14.52 4.42 -1.84
N PRO A 234 15.24 5.17 -2.71
CA PRO A 234 16.64 5.50 -2.45
C PRO A 234 16.84 6.57 -1.37
N HIS A 235 15.85 7.45 -1.18
CA HIS A 235 15.90 8.60 -0.27
C HIS A 235 14.69 8.61 0.68
N PRO A 236 14.62 7.66 1.64
CA PRO A 236 13.44 7.48 2.49
C PRO A 236 13.20 8.63 3.50
N GLU A 237 14.09 9.61 3.57
CA GLU A 237 13.95 10.85 4.36
C GLU A 237 12.99 11.86 3.73
N PHE A 238 12.74 11.83 2.41
CA PHE A 238 11.81 12.74 1.78
C PHE A 238 10.38 12.40 2.15
N ASN A 239 9.65 13.41 2.62
CA ASN A 239 8.26 13.30 3.05
C ASN A 239 7.34 14.03 2.08
N ALA A 240 6.15 13.49 1.87
CA ALA A 240 5.11 14.20 1.18
C ALA A 240 4.59 15.38 2.04
N ASN A 241 4.13 16.46 1.40
CA ASN A 241 3.65 17.64 2.13
C ASN A 241 2.43 17.35 3.00
N PHE A 242 1.71 16.27 2.72
CA PHE A 242 0.57 15.79 3.49
C PHE A 242 0.92 14.73 4.54
N ASP A 243 2.20 14.39 4.74
CA ASP A 243 2.62 13.61 5.91
C ASP A 243 2.43 14.45 7.18
N GLY A 244 1.57 13.98 8.10
CA GLY A 244 1.17 14.74 9.29
C GLY A 244 2.30 14.95 10.30
N ASP A 245 3.15 13.91 10.49
CA ASP A 245 4.38 13.96 11.29
C ASP A 245 5.54 13.44 10.43
N LYS A 246 6.27 14.37 9.83
CA LYS A 246 7.33 14.07 8.84
C LYS A 246 8.47 13.23 9.43
N GLU A 247 8.83 13.45 10.69
CA GLU A 247 9.90 12.68 11.35
C GLU A 247 9.48 11.24 11.55
N LYS A 248 8.27 11.01 12.07
CA LYS A 248 7.73 9.67 12.25
C LYS A 248 7.47 8.97 10.91
N ALA A 249 6.96 9.67 9.89
CA ALA A 249 6.74 9.10 8.57
C ALA A 249 8.04 8.59 7.95
N ALA A 250 9.13 9.38 7.99
CA ALA A 250 10.45 8.96 7.53
C ALA A 250 11.02 7.79 8.35
N ALA A 251 10.85 7.82 9.67
CA ALA A 251 11.29 6.74 10.57
C ALA A 251 10.52 5.43 10.30
N SER A 252 9.19 5.50 10.16
CA SER A 252 8.34 4.36 9.81
C SER A 252 8.73 3.79 8.44
N ARG A 253 8.95 4.64 7.44
CA ARG A 253 9.39 4.24 6.11
C ARG A 253 10.70 3.46 6.14
N LYS A 254 11.73 4.00 6.79
CA LYS A 254 13.03 3.33 6.93
C LYS A 254 12.89 1.98 7.62
N ARG A 255 12.18 1.93 8.75
CA ARG A 255 11.98 0.72 9.54
C ARG A 255 11.22 -0.37 8.77
N ILE A 256 10.15 0.00 8.08
CA ILE A 256 9.29 -0.95 7.34
C ILE A 256 10.00 -1.45 6.08
N LEU A 257 10.72 -0.61 5.37
CA LEU A 257 11.49 -1.03 4.20
C LEU A 257 12.62 -2.00 4.59
N GLU A 258 13.30 -1.74 5.69
CA GLU A 258 14.31 -2.66 6.24
C GLU A 258 13.69 -3.98 6.70
N TYR A 259 12.55 -3.93 7.38
CA TYR A 259 11.78 -5.11 7.77
C TYR A 259 11.37 -5.96 6.54
N ALA A 260 10.89 -5.32 5.48
CA ALA A 260 10.52 -6.00 4.24
C ALA A 260 11.73 -6.70 3.60
N LYS A 261 12.87 -6.03 3.57
CA LYS A 261 14.13 -6.58 3.05
C LYS A 261 14.61 -7.79 3.87
N GLN A 262 14.71 -7.64 5.20
CA GLN A 262 15.19 -8.69 6.10
C GLN A 262 14.32 -9.95 6.06
N ASN A 263 13.01 -9.80 5.87
CA ASN A 263 12.05 -10.88 5.85
C ASN A 263 11.68 -11.34 4.41
N ASN A 264 12.37 -10.79 3.39
CA ASN A 264 12.15 -11.12 1.98
C ASN A 264 10.67 -10.98 1.55
N LEU A 265 10.00 -9.89 2.03
CA LEU A 265 8.60 -9.64 1.76
C LEU A 265 8.40 -8.97 0.39
N ILE A 266 7.23 -9.20 -0.21
CA ILE A 266 6.77 -8.51 -1.42
C ILE A 266 5.91 -7.33 -0.99
N VAL A 267 6.29 -6.13 -1.41
CA VAL A 267 5.67 -4.86 -1.01
C VAL A 267 4.60 -4.44 -2.01
N CYS A 268 3.45 -4.02 -1.48
CA CYS A 268 2.32 -3.43 -2.19
C CYS A 268 2.00 -2.07 -1.57
N GLY A 269 2.01 -0.99 -2.34
CA GLY A 269 1.67 0.36 -1.84
C GLY A 269 0.60 1.01 -2.70
N MET A 270 -0.30 1.78 -2.06
CA MET A 270 -1.48 2.33 -2.72
C MET A 270 -1.12 3.39 -3.76
N HIS A 271 0.03 4.05 -3.61
CA HIS A 271 0.52 5.07 -4.54
C HIS A 271 1.70 4.63 -5.41
N LEU A 272 2.10 3.37 -5.34
CA LEU A 272 3.19 2.87 -6.19
C LEU A 272 2.75 2.80 -7.67
N PRO A 273 3.70 2.91 -8.63
CA PRO A 273 3.38 2.80 -10.05
C PRO A 273 2.73 1.46 -10.40
N TYR A 274 1.66 1.54 -11.22
CA TYR A 274 0.87 0.38 -11.66
C TYR A 274 1.37 -0.15 -13.01
#